data_50ec9fe375f3786ca18f86df7260c4c8
#
_entry.id   50ec9fe375f3786ca18f86df7260c4c8
#
_cell.length_a   1.000
_cell.length_b   1.000
_cell.length_c   1.000
_cell.angle_alpha   90.00
_cell.angle_beta   90.00
_cell.angle_gamma   90.00
#
_symmetry.space_group_name_H-M   'P 1'
#
loop_
_entity.id
_entity.type
_entity.pdbx_description
1 polymer ?
#
loop_
_entity_poly.entity_id
_entity_poly.type
_entity_poly.pdbx_seq_one_letter_code
_entity_poly.pdbx_strand_id
1 'polypeptide(L)'
;MKNSFAKELYHGYAKKQPIIDYHCHLDPKEIFEDQNFTNLTQAWLAGDHYKWRLMRACGVPEEAITGNASDYEKFLAWCQTVPKLVGNPLYSWTHLELKRFFAIDLPVTEENAE
;
A
#
# COMPACT_ATOMS: atom_id res chain seq x y z
N MET A 1 0.45 -19.26 5.76
CA MET A 1 1.56 -20.24 5.56
C MET A 1 1.00 -21.56 5.12
N LYS A 2 1.49 -22.10 3.99
CA LYS A 2 0.85 -23.27 3.32
C LYS A 2 1.51 -24.61 3.63
N ASN A 3 2.69 -24.66 4.28
CA ASN A 3 3.35 -25.92 4.63
C ASN A 3 3.79 -25.97 6.10
N SER A 4 4.03 -27.18 6.62
CA SER A 4 4.41 -27.42 8.01
C SER A 4 5.76 -26.78 8.38
N PHE A 5 6.72 -26.86 7.49
CA PHE A 5 8.05 -26.28 7.70
C PHE A 5 8.02 -24.75 7.87
N ALA A 6 7.25 -24.05 7.02
CA ALA A 6 7.06 -22.60 7.16
C ALA A 6 6.34 -22.23 8.47
N LYS A 7 5.39 -23.07 8.92
CA LYS A 7 4.72 -22.87 10.22
C LYS A 7 5.70 -23.06 11.39
N GLU A 8 6.51 -24.09 11.34
CA GLU A 8 7.52 -24.37 12.37
C GLU A 8 8.53 -23.22 12.46
N LEU A 9 9.12 -22.79 11.34
CA LEU A 9 10.06 -21.68 11.32
C LEU A 9 9.45 -20.39 11.86
N TYR A 10 8.24 -20.07 11.46
CA TYR A 10 7.59 -18.84 11.93
C TYR A 10 7.20 -18.93 13.40
N HIS A 11 6.45 -19.94 13.81
CA HIS A 11 5.93 -20.01 15.18
C HIS A 11 7.01 -20.40 16.21
N GLY A 12 7.96 -21.25 15.81
CA GLY A 12 9.05 -21.70 16.68
C GLY A 12 10.11 -20.64 16.89
N TYR A 13 10.43 -19.86 15.86
CA TYR A 13 11.59 -18.96 15.87
C TYR A 13 11.24 -17.51 15.54
N ALA A 14 10.71 -17.24 14.34
CA ALA A 14 10.60 -15.86 13.82
C ALA A 14 9.59 -15.01 14.58
N LYS A 15 8.45 -15.57 15.00
CA LYS A 15 7.36 -14.81 15.66
C LYS A 15 7.80 -14.07 16.93
N LYS A 16 8.80 -14.59 17.61
CA LYS A 16 9.30 -14.06 18.90
C LYS A 16 10.46 -13.07 18.74
N GLN A 17 10.99 -12.91 17.53
CA GLN A 17 12.08 -11.99 17.28
C GLN A 17 11.58 -10.55 17.21
N PRO A 18 12.35 -9.56 17.67
CA PRO A 18 12.04 -8.17 17.47
C PRO A 18 12.09 -7.84 15.98
N ILE A 19 11.20 -6.96 15.54
CA ILE A 19 11.24 -6.42 14.19
C ILE A 19 12.18 -5.22 14.20
N ILE A 20 13.19 -5.24 13.33
CA ILE A 20 14.08 -4.11 13.08
C ILE A 20 13.79 -3.65 11.65
N ASP A 21 13.02 -2.58 11.53
CA ASP A 21 12.72 -1.96 10.25
C ASP A 21 13.73 -0.86 9.95
N TYR A 22 14.73 -1.21 9.13
CA TYR A 22 15.80 -0.29 8.73
C TYR A 22 15.52 0.41 7.40
N HIS A 23 14.44 0.07 6.74
CA HIS A 23 14.03 0.66 5.45
C HIS A 23 12.51 0.69 5.34
N CYS A 24 11.95 1.89 5.27
CA CYS A 24 10.52 2.09 4.99
C CYS A 24 10.33 3.29 4.05
N HIS A 25 9.11 3.44 3.51
CA HIS A 25 8.75 4.56 2.64
C HIS A 25 7.96 5.65 3.37
N LEU A 26 7.74 5.50 4.66
CA LEU A 26 7.18 6.55 5.50
C LEU A 26 8.30 7.52 5.91
N ASP A 27 8.01 8.82 5.91
CA ASP A 27 8.95 9.82 6.38
C ASP A 27 9.14 9.66 7.91
N PRO A 28 10.38 9.47 8.40
CA PRO A 28 10.65 9.40 9.84
C PRO A 28 10.16 10.61 10.61
N LYS A 29 10.11 11.78 9.99
CA LYS A 29 9.58 13.00 10.59
C LYS A 29 8.08 12.90 10.84
N GLU A 30 7.30 12.38 9.88
CA GLU A 30 5.85 12.15 10.03
C GLU A 30 5.56 11.18 11.17
N ILE A 31 6.38 10.13 11.30
CA ILE A 31 6.27 9.17 12.41
C ILE A 31 6.61 9.84 13.75
N PHE A 32 7.67 10.64 13.80
CA PHE A 32 8.10 11.33 15.02
C PHE A 32 7.09 12.39 15.49
N GLU A 33 6.48 13.11 14.54
CA GLU A 33 5.48 14.15 14.80
C GLU A 33 4.07 13.58 15.03
N ASP A 34 3.90 12.26 14.94
CA ASP A 34 2.59 11.56 15.02
C ASP A 34 1.55 12.17 14.07
N GLN A 35 1.99 12.44 12.84
CA GLN A 35 1.17 13.09 11.83
C GLN A 35 0.03 12.18 11.37
N ASN A 36 -1.19 12.70 11.40
CA ASN A 36 -2.35 12.01 10.86
C ASN A 36 -2.56 12.36 9.39
N PHE A 37 -2.88 11.35 8.59
CA PHE A 37 -3.30 11.53 7.19
C PHE A 37 -4.81 11.76 7.12
N THR A 38 -5.25 12.64 6.24
CA THR A 38 -6.68 12.94 6.07
C THR A 38 -7.39 11.96 5.16
N ASN A 39 -6.63 11.26 4.31
CA ASN A 39 -7.15 10.27 3.38
C ASN A 39 -6.07 9.25 2.94
N LEU A 40 -6.49 8.20 2.22
CA LEU A 40 -5.60 7.15 1.75
C LEU A 40 -4.61 7.64 0.67
N THR A 41 -4.95 8.64 -0.12
CA THR A 41 -4.04 9.21 -1.12
C THR A 41 -2.80 9.77 -0.45
N GLN A 42 -2.98 10.53 0.61
CA GLN A 42 -1.86 11.10 1.37
C GLN A 42 -1.01 9.99 2.01
N ALA A 43 -1.64 9.00 2.63
CA ALA A 43 -0.92 7.91 3.27
C ALA A 43 -0.18 7.00 2.28
N TRP A 44 -0.74 6.78 1.09
CA TRP A 44 -0.22 5.80 0.15
C TRP A 44 0.54 6.37 -1.02
N LEU A 45 0.17 7.56 -1.50
CA LEU A 45 0.65 8.09 -2.78
C LEU A 45 1.52 9.34 -2.63
N ALA A 46 1.53 10.01 -1.48
CA ALA A 46 2.28 11.25 -1.34
C ALA A 46 3.80 11.06 -1.48
N GLY A 47 4.36 9.94 -1.03
CA GLY A 47 5.80 9.69 -1.01
C GLY A 47 6.25 8.36 -1.61
N ASP A 48 5.34 7.45 -1.96
CA ASP A 48 5.71 6.09 -2.38
C ASP A 48 6.02 5.99 -3.88
N HIS A 49 7.29 6.18 -4.23
CA HIS A 49 7.77 6.08 -5.60
C HIS A 49 7.64 4.67 -6.23
N TYR A 50 7.44 3.61 -5.46
CA TYR A 50 7.14 2.29 -6.00
C TYR A 50 5.72 2.24 -6.57
N LYS A 51 4.75 2.83 -5.88
CA LYS A 51 3.38 2.97 -6.38
C LYS A 51 3.35 3.83 -7.64
N TRP A 52 4.04 4.98 -7.62
CA TRP A 52 4.14 5.87 -8.79
C TRP A 52 4.69 5.15 -10.03
N ARG A 53 5.73 4.31 -9.86
CA ARG A 53 6.31 3.53 -10.95
C ARG A 53 5.29 2.57 -11.56
N LEU A 54 4.49 1.91 -10.74
CA LEU A 54 3.46 0.99 -11.21
C LEU A 54 2.32 1.73 -11.93
N MET A 55 1.90 2.87 -11.40
CA MET A 55 0.91 3.72 -12.06
C MET A 55 1.41 4.16 -13.44
N ARG A 56 2.66 4.60 -13.56
CA ARG A 56 3.28 4.94 -14.86
C ARG A 56 3.33 3.74 -15.80
N ALA A 57 3.72 2.57 -15.31
CA ALA A 57 3.74 1.35 -16.09
C ALA A 57 2.36 0.92 -16.59
N CYS A 58 1.31 1.30 -15.89
CA CYS A 58 -0.09 1.09 -16.29
C CYS A 58 -0.66 2.21 -17.16
N GLY A 59 0.15 3.21 -17.53
CA GLY A 59 -0.25 4.29 -18.44
C GLY A 59 -1.02 5.43 -17.76
N VAL A 60 -0.96 5.56 -16.44
CA VAL A 60 -1.58 6.68 -15.71
C VAL A 60 -0.83 7.97 -16.05
N PRO A 61 -1.53 9.06 -16.41
CA PRO A 61 -0.90 10.36 -16.66
C PRO A 61 -0.20 10.90 -15.41
N GLU A 62 0.95 11.57 -15.59
CA GLU A 62 1.74 12.12 -14.48
C GLU A 62 0.96 13.10 -13.60
N GLU A 63 -0.01 13.81 -14.19
CA GLU A 63 -0.90 14.72 -13.47
C GLU A 63 -1.66 14.01 -12.34
N ALA A 64 -2.09 12.75 -12.58
CA ALA A 64 -2.78 11.91 -11.61
C ALA A 64 -1.81 11.04 -10.74
N ILE A 65 -0.50 11.28 -10.81
CA ILE A 65 0.51 10.58 -9.98
C ILE A 65 1.14 11.59 -9.02
N THR A 66 2.00 12.46 -9.55
CA THR A 66 2.72 13.49 -8.78
C THR A 66 2.31 14.91 -9.14
N GLY A 67 1.45 15.10 -10.15
CA GLY A 67 0.95 16.40 -10.59
C GLY A 67 -0.18 16.95 -9.71
N ASN A 68 -0.98 17.85 -10.28
CA ASN A 68 -1.94 18.68 -9.53
C ASN A 68 -3.36 18.10 -9.49
N ALA A 69 -3.58 16.87 -9.96
CA ALA A 69 -4.88 16.21 -9.80
C ALA A 69 -5.26 16.12 -8.31
N SER A 70 -6.56 16.13 -8.02
CA SER A 70 -7.07 16.01 -6.65
C SER A 70 -6.69 14.67 -6.02
N ASP A 71 -6.70 14.60 -4.69
CA ASP A 71 -6.44 13.37 -3.95
C ASP A 71 -7.37 12.23 -4.39
N TYR A 72 -8.64 12.54 -4.65
CA TYR A 72 -9.60 11.54 -5.12
C TYR A 72 -9.26 11.03 -6.53
N GLU A 73 -8.90 11.89 -7.47
CA GLU A 73 -8.50 11.49 -8.83
C GLU A 73 -7.24 10.61 -8.81
N LYS A 74 -6.26 10.94 -7.95
CA LYS A 74 -5.08 10.11 -7.74
C LYS A 74 -5.43 8.75 -7.14
N PHE A 75 -6.33 8.73 -6.15
CA PHE A 75 -6.81 7.48 -5.56
C PHE A 75 -7.54 6.62 -6.57
N LEU A 76 -8.41 7.20 -7.37
CA LEU A 76 -9.13 6.52 -8.44
C LEU A 76 -8.17 5.89 -9.46
N ALA A 77 -7.14 6.63 -9.88
CA ALA A 77 -6.10 6.12 -10.75
C ALA A 77 -5.30 4.95 -10.11
N TRP A 78 -5.09 4.99 -8.79
CA TRP A 78 -4.52 3.86 -8.06
C TRP A 78 -5.47 2.66 -8.05
N CYS A 79 -6.77 2.86 -7.81
CA CYS A 79 -7.79 1.82 -7.87
C CYS A 79 -7.91 1.16 -9.25
N GLN A 80 -7.69 1.91 -10.33
CA GLN A 80 -7.59 1.37 -11.70
C GLN A 80 -6.28 0.61 -11.96
N THR A 81 -5.23 0.91 -11.19
CA THR A 81 -3.92 0.29 -11.31
C THR A 81 -3.87 -1.05 -10.59
N VAL A 82 -4.37 -1.12 -9.35
CA VAL A 82 -4.25 -2.30 -8.46
C VAL A 82 -4.71 -3.61 -9.11
N PRO A 83 -5.84 -3.70 -9.83
CA PRO A 83 -6.26 -4.95 -10.47
C PRO A 83 -5.27 -5.50 -11.50
N LYS A 84 -4.41 -4.65 -12.07
CA LYS A 84 -3.38 -5.04 -13.04
C LYS A 84 -2.12 -5.59 -12.37
N LEU A 85 -2.01 -5.48 -11.05
CA LEU A 85 -0.82 -5.84 -10.27
C LEU A 85 -0.84 -7.27 -9.71
N VAL A 86 -1.68 -8.16 -10.22
CA VAL A 86 -1.73 -9.56 -9.79
C VAL A 86 -0.35 -10.20 -9.91
N GLY A 87 0.15 -10.75 -8.79
CA GLY A 87 1.52 -11.29 -8.70
C GLY A 87 2.58 -10.29 -8.21
N ASN A 88 2.27 -9.01 -8.15
CA ASN A 88 3.11 -8.01 -7.49
C ASN A 88 2.77 -7.96 -5.98
N PRO A 89 3.75 -7.86 -5.09
CA PRO A 89 3.51 -7.75 -3.64
C PRO A 89 2.57 -6.60 -3.26
N LEU A 90 2.61 -5.47 -3.94
CA LEU A 90 1.75 -4.31 -3.66
C LEU A 90 0.26 -4.61 -3.83
N TYR A 91 -0.12 -5.56 -4.71
CA TYR A 91 -1.50 -6.03 -4.78
C TYR A 91 -1.96 -6.61 -3.42
N SER A 92 -1.16 -7.53 -2.89
CA SER A 92 -1.51 -8.21 -1.62
C SER A 92 -1.39 -7.26 -0.42
N TRP A 93 -0.40 -6.38 -0.41
CA TRP A 93 -0.18 -5.45 0.70
C TRP A 93 -1.29 -4.40 0.79
N THR A 94 -1.70 -3.81 -0.32
CA THR A 94 -2.82 -2.85 -0.36
C THR A 94 -4.09 -3.43 0.27
N HIS A 95 -4.49 -4.65 -0.14
CA HIS A 95 -5.65 -5.31 0.43
C HIS A 95 -5.45 -5.70 1.90
N LEU A 96 -4.23 -6.11 2.29
CA LEU A 96 -3.91 -6.46 3.66
C LEU A 96 -3.98 -5.26 4.61
N GLU A 97 -3.52 -4.10 4.17
CA GLU A 97 -3.60 -2.85 4.92
C GLU A 97 -5.04 -2.43 5.15
N LEU A 98 -5.88 -2.42 4.10
CA LEU A 98 -7.31 -2.13 4.22
C LEU A 98 -8.00 -3.06 5.22
N LYS A 99 -7.74 -4.36 5.11
CA LYS A 99 -8.34 -5.35 6.00
C LYS A 99 -7.90 -5.20 7.45
N ARG A 100 -6.62 -4.93 7.69
CA ARG A 100 -6.06 -4.88 9.05
C ARG A 100 -6.36 -3.59 9.80
N PHE A 101 -6.29 -2.47 9.11
CA PHE A 101 -6.40 -1.17 9.75
C PHE A 101 -7.80 -0.55 9.65
N PHE A 102 -8.56 -0.90 8.61
CA PHE A 102 -9.86 -0.30 8.34
C PHE A 102 -11.01 -1.30 8.35
N ALA A 103 -10.73 -2.60 8.54
CA ALA A 103 -11.72 -3.68 8.46
C ALA A 103 -12.46 -3.75 7.11
N ILE A 104 -11.84 -3.26 6.03
CA ILE A 104 -12.36 -3.29 4.68
C ILE A 104 -11.82 -4.54 3.99
N ASP A 105 -12.72 -5.45 3.59
CA ASP A 105 -12.39 -6.70 2.89
C ASP A 105 -13.01 -6.70 1.48
N LEU A 106 -12.92 -5.56 0.79
CA LEU A 106 -13.34 -5.38 -0.58
C LEU A 106 -12.13 -5.33 -1.51
N PRO A 107 -12.26 -5.78 -2.78
CA PRO A 107 -11.20 -5.60 -3.76
C PRO A 107 -11.02 -4.10 -4.07
N VAL A 108 -9.76 -3.69 -4.21
CA VAL A 108 -9.41 -2.32 -4.62
C VAL A 108 -9.63 -2.22 -6.13
N THR A 109 -10.75 -1.63 -6.50
CA THR A 109 -11.17 -1.39 -7.88
C THR A 109 -11.78 0.00 -7.98
N GLU A 110 -11.94 0.48 -9.19
CA GLU A 110 -12.64 1.75 -9.46
C GLU A 110 -14.06 1.77 -8.89
N GLU A 111 -14.76 0.64 -8.97
CA GLU A 111 -16.16 0.50 -8.50
C GLU A 111 -16.29 0.59 -6.97
N ASN A 112 -15.22 0.27 -6.25
CA ASN A 112 -15.18 0.26 -4.77
C ASN A 112 -14.35 1.42 -4.20
N ALA A 113 -14.08 2.46 -5.00
CA ALA A 113 -13.24 3.58 -4.59
C ALA A 113 -13.94 4.61 -3.69
N GLU A 114 -15.27 4.48 -3.48
CA GLU A 114 -16.09 5.34 -2.62
C GLU A 114 -16.15 4.87 -1.16
#